data_c7c32c1b95b724ef9de7a2493ff9edb3
#
_entry.id   c7c32c1b95b724ef9de7a2493ff9edb3
#
_cell.length_a   1.000
_cell.length_b   1.000
_cell.length_c   1.000
_cell.angle_alpha   90.00
_cell.angle_beta   90.00
_cell.angle_gamma   90.00
#
_symmetry.space_group_name_H-M   'P 1'
#
loop_
_entity.id
_entity.type
_entity.pdbx_description
1 polymer ?
#
loop_
_entity_poly.entity_id
_entity_poly.type
_entity_poly.pdbx_seq_one_letter_code
_entity_poly.pdbx_strand_id
1 'polypeptide(L)'
;MGEKSSRLASGYPTLSNLILLATSIHLSVGLVTHTLWLLRGNGALFRYYFAYQDPLFLLACNITELSLSYAAWRQFAPGQSLRRAWLLIMVSALCHVLGMVLSHILTAGSYINPLYVLHRPWLKATQTHLAPIGMFIGGPVHMVTLAVGLFIADRLCRRFETRSKLKPVDWIILGFVVAYTLMVAYVVVRLRWSARPAPGFTEVMNWANDPLLCLLLFFAFFLRRSLVQMGWGFVTKCWGAYVVAILGTSVASMGLWLANFGILPYPESATLWYVWPIVYAAYALGPTYQVEAARVAVARLDDLGLELKLDATVRPH
;
A
#
# COMPACT_ATOMS: atom_id res chain seq x y z
N MET A 1 14.17 -26.18 -32.50
CA MET A 1 12.92 -25.42 -32.47
C MET A 1 12.70 -24.62 -31.16
N GLY A 2 13.59 -24.76 -30.16
CA GLY A 2 13.45 -24.15 -28.83
C GLY A 2 13.86 -22.67 -28.65
N GLU A 3 14.42 -22.00 -29.67
CA GLU A 3 15.01 -20.66 -29.51
C GLU A 3 14.09 -19.50 -29.91
N LYS A 4 12.99 -19.77 -30.61
CA LYS A 4 12.04 -18.73 -31.05
C LYS A 4 11.02 -18.33 -29.98
N SER A 5 10.64 -19.23 -29.05
CA SER A 5 9.63 -18.92 -28.02
C SER A 5 10.19 -18.04 -26.89
N SER A 6 11.49 -18.17 -26.57
CA SER A 6 12.14 -17.35 -25.55
C SER A 6 12.31 -15.87 -25.97
N ARG A 7 12.35 -15.58 -27.27
CA ARG A 7 12.51 -14.21 -27.79
C ARG A 7 11.21 -13.39 -27.83
N LEU A 8 10.04 -14.04 -27.85
CA LEU A 8 8.76 -13.34 -27.83
C LEU A 8 8.36 -12.85 -26.41
N ALA A 9 8.90 -13.46 -25.35
CA ALA A 9 8.69 -13.03 -23.97
C ALA A 9 9.58 -11.86 -23.53
N SER A 10 10.66 -11.54 -24.27
CA SER A 10 11.69 -10.58 -23.85
C SER A 10 11.50 -9.16 -24.39
N GLY A 11 10.49 -8.88 -25.21
CA GLY A 11 10.38 -7.62 -25.94
C GLY A 11 9.43 -6.57 -25.36
N TYR A 12 8.49 -6.95 -24.49
CA TYR A 12 7.52 -6.00 -23.92
C TYR A 12 7.81 -5.75 -22.44
N PRO A 13 7.79 -4.48 -21.99
CA PRO A 13 7.92 -4.18 -20.59
C PRO A 13 6.79 -4.87 -19.81
N THR A 14 7.14 -5.61 -18.76
CA THR A 14 6.14 -6.20 -17.87
C THR A 14 5.38 -5.09 -17.14
N LEU A 15 4.14 -5.36 -16.73
CA LEU A 15 3.35 -4.35 -16.01
C LEU A 15 4.05 -3.90 -14.71
N SER A 16 4.74 -4.82 -14.03
CA SER A 16 5.57 -4.49 -12.88
C SER A 16 6.68 -3.47 -13.20
N ASN A 17 7.35 -3.62 -14.34
CA ASN A 17 8.37 -2.65 -14.78
C ASN A 17 7.75 -1.28 -15.12
N LEU A 18 6.54 -1.25 -15.69
CA LEU A 18 5.82 0.00 -15.96
C LEU A 18 5.45 0.73 -14.67
N ILE A 19 4.98 0.02 -13.65
CA ILE A 19 4.69 0.60 -12.33
C ILE A 19 5.96 1.19 -11.71
N LEU A 20 7.07 0.45 -11.74
CA LEU A 20 8.35 0.92 -11.22
C LEU A 20 8.86 2.15 -11.97
N LEU A 21 8.77 2.16 -13.30
CA LEU A 21 9.16 3.31 -14.12
C LEU A 21 8.29 4.53 -13.82
N ALA A 22 6.96 4.37 -13.78
CA ALA A 22 6.03 5.44 -13.45
C ALA A 22 6.30 6.02 -12.05
N THR A 23 6.58 5.15 -11.07
CA THR A 23 6.95 5.57 -9.71
C THR A 23 8.25 6.37 -9.71
N SER A 24 9.26 5.91 -10.44
CA SER A 24 10.54 6.61 -10.54
C SER A 24 10.41 7.99 -11.19
N ILE A 25 9.63 8.10 -12.26
CA ILE A 25 9.34 9.39 -12.92
C ILE A 25 8.58 10.31 -11.94
N HIS A 26 7.54 9.80 -11.28
CA HIS A 26 6.74 10.57 -10.34
C HIS A 26 7.58 11.11 -9.18
N LEU A 27 8.42 10.28 -8.57
CA LEU A 27 9.35 10.69 -7.51
C LEU A 27 10.37 11.72 -8.00
N SER A 28 10.88 11.56 -9.22
CA SER A 28 11.83 12.52 -9.81
C SER A 28 11.19 13.90 -9.98
N VAL A 29 9.95 13.97 -10.46
CA VAL A 29 9.20 15.24 -10.58
C VAL A 29 8.99 15.88 -9.21
N GLY A 30 8.58 15.10 -8.21
CA GLY A 30 8.44 15.57 -6.84
C GLY A 30 9.74 16.13 -6.30
N LEU A 31 10.84 15.40 -6.46
CA LEU A 31 12.16 15.80 -5.96
C LEU A 31 12.65 17.10 -6.63
N VAL A 32 12.44 17.26 -7.94
CA VAL A 32 12.78 18.48 -8.67
C VAL A 32 11.97 19.68 -8.16
N THR A 33 10.65 19.52 -7.97
CA THR A 33 9.81 20.61 -7.46
C THR A 33 10.18 21.00 -6.03
N HIS A 34 10.56 20.05 -5.19
CA HIS A 34 11.04 20.26 -3.82
C HIS A 34 12.38 20.99 -3.82
N THR A 35 13.33 20.53 -4.63
CA THR A 35 14.64 21.17 -4.74
C THR A 35 14.51 22.62 -5.22
N LEU A 36 13.65 22.88 -6.20
CA LEU A 36 13.38 24.24 -6.66
C LEU A 36 12.79 25.11 -5.55
N TRP A 37 11.95 24.54 -4.68
CA TRP A 37 11.45 25.25 -3.52
C TRP A 37 12.56 25.62 -2.53
N LEU A 38 13.40 24.65 -2.16
CA LEU A 38 14.52 24.89 -1.25
C LEU A 38 15.49 25.94 -1.78
N LEU A 39 15.78 25.93 -3.10
CA LEU A 39 16.72 26.86 -3.73
C LEU A 39 16.16 28.27 -3.97
N ARG A 40 14.87 28.39 -4.27
CA ARG A 40 14.23 29.64 -4.72
C ARG A 40 13.25 30.25 -3.71
N GLY A 41 12.97 29.57 -2.60
CA GLY A 41 11.98 29.97 -1.61
C GLY A 41 10.52 29.93 -2.10
N ASN A 42 10.26 29.57 -3.37
CA ASN A 42 8.93 29.52 -3.96
C ASN A 42 8.40 28.10 -4.03
N GLY A 43 7.57 27.72 -3.08
CA GLY A 43 6.96 26.40 -2.98
C GLY A 43 5.70 26.16 -3.83
N ALA A 44 5.34 27.05 -4.76
CA ALA A 44 4.10 26.93 -5.53
C ALA A 44 4.02 25.62 -6.33
N LEU A 45 5.08 25.27 -7.08
CA LEU A 45 5.14 24.04 -7.86
C LEU A 45 5.08 22.80 -6.97
N PHE A 46 5.77 22.83 -5.84
CA PHE A 46 5.76 21.75 -4.87
C PHE A 46 4.37 21.53 -4.26
N ARG A 47 3.68 22.61 -3.85
CA ARG A 47 2.30 22.52 -3.38
C ARG A 47 1.35 21.98 -4.45
N TYR A 48 1.55 22.38 -5.71
CA TYR A 48 0.76 21.87 -6.83
C TYR A 48 0.97 20.38 -7.05
N TYR A 49 2.22 19.91 -6.96
CA TYR A 49 2.56 18.50 -7.03
C TYR A 49 1.82 17.70 -5.96
N PHE A 50 1.94 18.09 -4.69
CA PHE A 50 1.29 17.35 -3.60
C PHE A 50 -0.23 17.50 -3.54
N ALA A 51 -0.80 18.60 -4.02
CA ALA A 51 -2.24 18.79 -3.99
C ALA A 51 -2.99 18.03 -5.09
N TYR A 52 -2.38 17.81 -6.24
CA TYR A 52 -3.05 17.23 -7.40
C TYR A 52 -2.32 16.03 -7.98
N GLN A 53 -1.04 16.16 -8.27
CA GLN A 53 -0.30 15.15 -9.02
C GLN A 53 -0.04 13.90 -8.17
N ASP A 54 0.34 14.08 -6.92
CA ASP A 54 0.58 12.98 -6.00
C ASP A 54 -0.70 12.19 -5.69
N PRO A 55 -1.82 12.79 -5.25
CA PRO A 55 -3.06 12.06 -5.03
C PRO A 55 -3.59 11.32 -6.25
N LEU A 56 -3.42 11.86 -7.46
CA LEU A 56 -3.82 11.18 -8.69
C LEU A 56 -2.93 9.97 -8.98
N PHE A 57 -1.63 10.07 -8.74
CA PHE A 57 -0.72 8.93 -8.86
C PHE A 57 -1.05 7.84 -7.84
N LEU A 58 -1.27 8.21 -6.58
CA LEU A 58 -1.66 7.27 -5.53
C LEU A 58 -2.99 6.59 -5.85
N LEU A 59 -3.97 7.34 -6.37
CA LEU A 59 -5.25 6.78 -6.81
C LEU A 59 -5.07 5.80 -7.98
N ALA A 60 -4.22 6.12 -8.96
CA ALA A 60 -3.92 5.21 -10.06
C ALA A 60 -3.28 3.90 -9.57
N CYS A 61 -2.37 3.95 -8.59
CA CYS A 61 -1.83 2.77 -7.93
C CYS A 61 -2.93 1.94 -7.24
N ASN A 62 -3.84 2.58 -6.50
CA ASN A 62 -4.93 1.90 -5.81
C ASN A 62 -5.92 1.24 -6.78
N ILE A 63 -6.26 1.90 -7.89
CA ILE A 63 -7.12 1.32 -8.94
C ILE A 63 -6.42 0.11 -9.57
N THR A 64 -5.11 0.20 -9.78
CA THR A 64 -4.29 -0.90 -10.30
C THR A 64 -4.27 -2.07 -9.30
N GLU A 65 -4.06 -1.81 -8.01
CA GLU A 65 -4.14 -2.81 -6.95
C GLU A 65 -5.51 -3.50 -6.95
N LEU A 66 -6.60 -2.73 -6.96
CA LEU A 66 -7.97 -3.24 -6.95
C LEU A 66 -8.24 -4.15 -8.16
N SER A 67 -7.92 -3.66 -9.36
CA SER A 67 -8.18 -4.36 -10.61
C SER A 67 -7.41 -5.68 -10.71
N LEU A 68 -6.14 -5.65 -10.32
CA LEU A 68 -5.28 -6.83 -10.37
C LEU A 68 -5.53 -7.79 -9.20
N SER A 69 -5.96 -7.30 -8.04
CA SER A 69 -6.42 -8.16 -6.94
C SER A 69 -7.69 -8.92 -7.32
N TYR A 70 -8.60 -8.29 -8.06
CA TYR A 70 -9.75 -8.97 -8.67
C TYR A 70 -9.31 -10.05 -9.65
N ALA A 71 -8.36 -9.73 -10.55
CA ALA A 71 -7.81 -10.71 -11.49
C ALA A 71 -7.12 -11.87 -10.76
N ALA A 72 -6.35 -11.60 -9.70
CA ALA A 72 -5.71 -12.61 -8.85
C ALA A 72 -6.75 -13.50 -8.13
N TRP A 73 -7.79 -12.88 -7.56
CA TRP A 73 -8.90 -13.62 -6.93
C TRP A 73 -9.57 -14.62 -7.87
N ARG A 74 -9.75 -14.25 -9.14
CA ARG A 74 -10.37 -15.12 -10.16
C ARG A 74 -9.51 -16.32 -10.57
N GLN A 75 -8.20 -16.31 -10.30
CA GLN A 75 -7.28 -17.41 -10.63
C GLN A 75 -7.47 -18.64 -9.72
N PHE A 76 -8.16 -18.48 -8.60
CA PHE A 76 -8.31 -19.54 -7.60
C PHE A 76 -9.72 -20.11 -7.59
N ALA A 77 -9.85 -21.44 -7.46
CA ALA A 77 -11.12 -22.12 -7.39
C ALA A 77 -11.91 -21.78 -6.11
N PRO A 78 -13.26 -21.86 -6.13
CA PRO A 78 -14.07 -21.74 -4.93
C PRO A 78 -13.59 -22.67 -3.82
N GLY A 79 -13.57 -22.18 -2.58
CA GLY A 79 -13.11 -22.94 -1.41
C GLY A 79 -11.61 -22.88 -1.11
N GLN A 80 -10.76 -22.49 -2.05
CA GLN A 80 -9.33 -22.33 -1.80
C GLN A 80 -9.04 -21.16 -0.85
N SER A 81 -8.14 -21.38 0.13
CA SER A 81 -7.78 -20.34 1.11
C SER A 81 -7.16 -19.11 0.46
N LEU A 82 -6.35 -19.26 -0.61
CA LEU A 82 -5.78 -18.14 -1.36
C LEU A 82 -6.87 -17.28 -2.03
N ARG A 83 -7.97 -17.87 -2.48
CA ARG A 83 -9.10 -17.11 -3.00
C ARG A 83 -9.69 -16.18 -1.93
N ARG A 84 -9.81 -16.65 -0.68
CA ARG A 84 -10.28 -15.83 0.45
C ARG A 84 -9.30 -14.72 0.78
N ALA A 85 -7.99 -15.01 0.77
CA ALA A 85 -6.96 -14.01 0.99
C ALA A 85 -7.05 -12.88 -0.07
N TRP A 86 -7.13 -13.24 -1.35
CA TRP A 86 -7.25 -12.28 -2.44
C TRP A 86 -8.57 -11.50 -2.43
N LEU A 87 -9.69 -12.12 -1.99
CA LEU A 87 -10.95 -11.41 -1.78
C LEU A 87 -10.79 -10.29 -0.74
N LEU A 88 -10.15 -10.59 0.39
CA LEU A 88 -9.94 -9.61 1.45
C LEU A 88 -8.98 -8.50 1.02
N ILE A 89 -7.94 -8.83 0.27
CA ILE A 89 -7.02 -7.84 -0.32
C ILE A 89 -7.76 -6.96 -1.32
N MET A 90 -8.62 -7.52 -2.16
CA MET A 90 -9.45 -6.76 -3.09
C MET A 90 -10.41 -5.81 -2.35
N VAL A 91 -11.05 -6.27 -1.26
CA VAL A 91 -11.89 -5.41 -0.42
C VAL A 91 -11.06 -4.32 0.24
N SER A 92 -9.87 -4.65 0.71
CA SER A 92 -8.90 -3.70 1.27
C SER A 92 -8.53 -2.62 0.23
N ALA A 93 -8.19 -3.02 -0.99
CA ALA A 93 -7.90 -2.09 -2.09
C ALA A 93 -9.11 -1.21 -2.45
N LEU A 94 -10.33 -1.76 -2.45
CA LEU A 94 -11.56 -0.97 -2.64
C LEU A 94 -11.73 0.08 -1.54
N CYS A 95 -11.50 -0.29 -0.28
CA CYS A 95 -11.53 0.66 0.83
C CYS A 95 -10.48 1.77 0.66
N HIS A 96 -9.29 1.42 0.16
CA HIS A 96 -8.23 2.37 -0.13
C HIS A 96 -8.62 3.37 -1.23
N VAL A 97 -9.20 2.88 -2.35
CA VAL A 97 -9.73 3.74 -3.42
C VAL A 97 -10.80 4.69 -2.89
N LEU A 98 -11.79 4.18 -2.17
CA LEU A 98 -12.86 4.99 -1.58
C LEU A 98 -12.30 6.01 -0.60
N GLY A 99 -11.39 5.59 0.27
CA GLY A 99 -10.71 6.47 1.21
C GLY A 99 -9.97 7.61 0.50
N MET A 100 -9.18 7.29 -0.53
CA MET A 100 -8.45 8.28 -1.31
C MET A 100 -9.38 9.27 -2.00
N VAL A 101 -10.46 8.80 -2.64
CA VAL A 101 -11.41 9.67 -3.32
C VAL A 101 -12.10 10.60 -2.32
N LEU A 102 -12.64 10.08 -1.22
CA LEU A 102 -13.42 10.85 -0.26
C LEU A 102 -12.57 11.82 0.56
N SER A 103 -11.35 11.42 0.96
CA SER A 103 -10.52 12.21 1.87
C SER A 103 -9.51 13.12 1.18
N HIS A 104 -9.06 12.77 -0.04
CA HIS A 104 -7.98 13.50 -0.72
C HIS A 104 -8.44 14.13 -2.03
N ILE A 105 -9.02 13.38 -2.95
CA ILE A 105 -9.37 13.89 -4.28
C ILE A 105 -10.45 14.97 -4.20
N LEU A 106 -11.54 14.71 -3.49
CA LEU A 106 -12.63 15.66 -3.34
C LEU A 106 -12.25 16.91 -2.55
N THR A 107 -11.18 16.87 -1.76
CA THR A 107 -10.72 17.99 -0.94
C THR A 107 -9.42 18.62 -1.45
N ALA A 108 -8.87 18.13 -2.56
CA ALA A 108 -7.56 18.56 -3.09
C ALA A 108 -7.42 20.09 -3.24
N GLY A 109 -8.47 20.77 -3.68
CA GLY A 109 -8.45 22.24 -3.83
C GLY A 109 -8.15 23.02 -2.55
N SER A 110 -8.45 22.46 -1.37
CA SER A 110 -8.20 23.10 -0.08
C SER A 110 -6.72 23.19 0.29
N TYR A 111 -5.89 22.30 -0.22
CA TYR A 111 -4.45 22.31 0.03
C TYR A 111 -3.72 23.46 -0.69
N ILE A 112 -4.29 23.96 -1.79
CA ILE A 112 -3.69 25.07 -2.56
C ILE A 112 -4.15 26.42 -2.03
N ASN A 113 -5.43 26.55 -1.76
CA ASN A 113 -6.02 27.79 -1.27
C ASN A 113 -7.06 27.51 -0.19
N PRO A 114 -6.71 27.69 1.09
CA PRO A 114 -7.67 27.54 2.19
C PRO A 114 -8.92 28.42 2.04
N LEU A 115 -8.78 29.62 1.42
CA LEU A 115 -9.91 30.49 1.16
C LEU A 115 -10.89 29.92 0.13
N TYR A 116 -10.43 29.02 -0.72
CA TYR A 116 -11.27 28.31 -1.68
C TYR A 116 -12.39 27.51 -1.01
N VAL A 117 -12.12 26.97 0.17
CA VAL A 117 -13.10 26.23 0.99
C VAL A 117 -14.14 27.16 1.60
N LEU A 118 -13.71 28.33 2.07
CA LEU A 118 -14.60 29.29 2.74
C LEU A 118 -15.71 29.84 1.83
N HIS A 119 -15.45 29.94 0.52
CA HIS A 119 -16.40 30.43 -0.47
C HIS A 119 -17.24 29.35 -1.14
N ARG A 120 -17.06 28.06 -0.76
CA ARG A 120 -17.79 26.94 -1.36
C ARG A 120 -18.41 26.03 -0.30
N PRO A 121 -19.68 26.25 0.05
CA PRO A 121 -20.36 25.49 1.11
C PRO A 121 -20.30 23.98 0.92
N TRP A 122 -20.42 23.49 -0.33
CA TRP A 122 -20.33 22.07 -0.65
C TRP A 122 -18.96 21.47 -0.34
N LEU A 123 -17.87 22.21 -0.58
CA LEU A 123 -16.51 21.74 -0.30
C LEU A 123 -16.26 21.69 1.21
N LYS A 124 -16.78 22.66 1.96
CA LYS A 124 -16.77 22.66 3.42
C LYS A 124 -17.56 21.47 3.97
N ALA A 125 -18.75 21.20 3.45
CA ALA A 125 -19.55 20.03 3.83
C ALA A 125 -18.83 18.73 3.52
N THR A 126 -18.16 18.62 2.36
CA THR A 126 -17.35 17.46 1.98
C THR A 126 -16.21 17.24 2.98
N GLN A 127 -15.45 18.27 3.33
CA GLN A 127 -14.39 18.16 4.32
C GLN A 127 -14.90 17.77 5.71
N THR A 128 -16.05 18.31 6.13
CA THR A 128 -16.60 18.08 7.46
C THR A 128 -17.21 16.68 7.61
N HIS A 129 -17.80 16.15 6.56
CA HIS A 129 -18.59 14.91 6.64
C HIS A 129 -17.98 13.74 5.86
N LEU A 130 -17.53 13.96 4.63
CA LEU A 130 -17.06 12.87 3.77
C LEU A 130 -15.59 12.50 4.00
N ALA A 131 -14.72 13.49 4.24
CA ALA A 131 -13.32 13.20 4.47
C ALA A 131 -13.07 12.34 5.71
N PRO A 132 -13.73 12.55 6.87
CA PRO A 132 -13.62 11.65 8.01
C PRO A 132 -14.08 10.22 7.71
N ILE A 133 -15.17 10.06 6.95
CA ILE A 133 -15.66 8.74 6.49
C ILE A 133 -14.60 8.10 5.58
N GLY A 134 -14.06 8.86 4.63
CA GLY A 134 -12.97 8.41 3.77
C GLY A 134 -11.74 7.95 4.53
N MET A 135 -11.32 8.71 5.54
CA MET A 135 -10.20 8.35 6.41
C MET A 135 -10.49 7.07 7.21
N PHE A 136 -11.71 6.87 7.70
CA PHE A 136 -12.10 5.65 8.40
C PHE A 136 -12.10 4.43 7.48
N ILE A 137 -12.67 4.55 6.29
CA ILE A 137 -12.72 3.45 5.31
C ILE A 137 -11.30 3.14 4.79
N GLY A 138 -10.56 4.15 4.37
CA GLY A 138 -9.21 4.00 3.79
C GLY A 138 -8.11 3.74 4.82
N GLY A 139 -8.37 3.94 6.11
CA GLY A 139 -7.48 3.64 7.22
C GLY A 139 -7.87 2.34 7.94
N PRO A 140 -8.65 2.42 9.03
CA PRO A 140 -8.94 1.25 9.89
C PRO A 140 -9.56 0.09 9.12
N VAL A 141 -10.58 0.31 8.27
CA VAL A 141 -11.26 -0.78 7.55
C VAL A 141 -10.32 -1.44 6.53
N HIS A 142 -9.55 -0.64 5.78
CA HIS A 142 -8.50 -1.12 4.90
C HIS A 142 -7.48 -1.97 5.67
N MET A 143 -6.95 -1.47 6.78
CA MET A 143 -5.92 -2.16 7.55
C MET A 143 -6.40 -3.49 8.14
N VAL A 144 -7.63 -3.56 8.66
CA VAL A 144 -8.21 -4.80 9.19
C VAL A 144 -8.40 -5.83 8.09
N THR A 145 -8.98 -5.45 6.96
CA THR A 145 -9.20 -6.38 5.84
C THR A 145 -7.89 -6.87 5.24
N LEU A 146 -6.89 -5.99 5.11
CA LEU A 146 -5.54 -6.35 4.69
C LEU A 146 -4.90 -7.33 5.68
N ALA A 147 -4.94 -7.03 6.98
CA ALA A 147 -4.36 -7.87 8.03
C ALA A 147 -4.92 -9.29 7.99
N VAL A 148 -6.24 -9.45 7.85
CA VAL A 148 -6.88 -10.77 7.77
C VAL A 148 -6.47 -11.49 6.47
N GLY A 149 -6.39 -10.79 5.35
CA GLY A 149 -5.92 -11.33 4.07
C GLY A 149 -4.48 -11.85 4.16
N LEU A 150 -3.57 -11.03 4.72
CA LEU A 150 -2.18 -11.39 4.93
C LEU A 150 -2.01 -12.52 5.95
N PHE A 151 -2.82 -12.57 7.00
CA PHE A 151 -2.82 -13.66 7.97
C PHE A 151 -3.17 -15.01 7.31
N ILE A 152 -4.16 -15.03 6.41
CA ILE A 152 -4.50 -16.25 5.66
C ILE A 152 -3.33 -16.66 4.76
N ALA A 153 -2.69 -15.69 4.07
CA ALA A 153 -1.53 -15.94 3.23
C ALA A 153 -0.33 -16.47 4.04
N ASP A 154 -0.04 -15.86 5.19
CA ASP A 154 1.03 -16.29 6.09
C ASP A 154 0.82 -17.73 6.59
N ARG A 155 -0.41 -18.09 7.00
CA ARG A 155 -0.73 -19.46 7.39
C ARG A 155 -0.46 -20.50 6.29
N LEU A 156 -0.64 -20.11 5.04
CA LEU A 156 -0.32 -20.99 3.89
C LEU A 156 1.18 -21.07 3.67
N CYS A 157 1.91 -19.95 3.75
CA CYS A 157 3.35 -19.92 3.64
C CYS A 157 4.04 -20.75 4.73
N ARG A 158 3.55 -20.68 5.97
CA ARG A 158 4.10 -21.46 7.11
C ARG A 158 4.02 -22.98 6.94
N ARG A 159 3.17 -23.51 6.07
CA ARG A 159 3.15 -24.95 5.75
C ARG A 159 4.42 -25.43 5.06
N PHE A 160 5.16 -24.51 4.45
CA PHE A 160 6.43 -24.75 3.76
C PHE A 160 7.63 -24.28 4.60
N GLU A 161 7.39 -23.80 5.82
CA GLU A 161 8.43 -23.25 6.69
C GLU A 161 9.28 -24.37 7.29
N THR A 162 10.56 -24.38 6.96
CA THR A 162 11.56 -25.10 7.74
C THR A 162 11.99 -24.20 8.89
N ARG A 163 12.05 -24.71 10.13
CA ARG A 163 12.45 -23.94 11.32
C ARG A 163 13.86 -23.38 11.14
N SER A 164 13.99 -22.18 10.61
CA SER A 164 15.28 -21.50 10.47
C SER A 164 15.54 -20.57 11.65
N LYS A 165 16.80 -20.43 12.04
CA LYS A 165 17.23 -19.43 13.02
C LYS A 165 16.99 -18.01 12.48
N LEU A 166 16.71 -17.06 13.38
CA LEU A 166 16.59 -15.64 13.02
C LEU A 166 17.92 -15.13 12.44
N LYS A 167 17.83 -14.49 11.28
CA LYS A 167 18.97 -13.82 10.64
C LYS A 167 19.18 -12.42 11.25
N PRO A 168 20.39 -11.82 11.16
CA PRO A 168 20.62 -10.46 11.67
C PRO A 168 19.59 -9.42 11.19
N VAL A 169 19.17 -9.52 9.92
CA VAL A 169 18.14 -8.62 9.35
C VAL A 169 16.78 -8.79 10.02
N ASP A 170 16.45 -10.01 10.48
CA ASP A 170 15.19 -10.25 11.20
C ASP A 170 15.18 -9.54 12.56
N TRP A 171 16.35 -9.49 13.25
CA TRP A 171 16.50 -8.74 14.49
C TRP A 171 16.39 -7.23 14.29
N ILE A 172 16.93 -6.69 13.17
CA ILE A 172 16.78 -5.28 12.83
C ILE A 172 15.31 -4.93 12.62
N ILE A 173 14.60 -5.73 11.81
CA ILE A 173 13.17 -5.48 11.56
C ILE A 173 12.35 -5.66 12.83
N LEU A 174 12.61 -6.69 13.63
CA LEU A 174 11.93 -6.87 14.92
C LEU A 174 12.19 -5.69 15.87
N GLY A 175 13.44 -5.23 15.94
CA GLY A 175 13.81 -4.03 16.70
C GLY A 175 13.03 -2.79 16.23
N PHE A 176 12.91 -2.59 14.92
CA PHE A 176 12.08 -1.51 14.35
C PHE A 176 10.61 -1.66 14.74
N VAL A 177 10.02 -2.85 14.61
CA VAL A 177 8.61 -3.11 14.98
C VAL A 177 8.37 -2.82 16.45
N VAL A 178 9.27 -3.25 17.34
CA VAL A 178 9.17 -3.00 18.78
C VAL A 178 9.30 -1.51 19.08
N ALA A 179 10.32 -0.84 18.52
CA ALA A 179 10.55 0.59 18.72
C ALA A 179 9.35 1.42 18.23
N TYR A 180 8.82 1.09 17.04
CA TYR A 180 7.63 1.72 16.49
C TYR A 180 6.42 1.52 17.42
N THR A 181 6.17 0.30 17.90
CA THR A 181 5.06 -0.01 18.81
C THR A 181 5.18 0.75 20.12
N LEU A 182 6.37 0.84 20.71
CA LEU A 182 6.62 1.62 21.93
C LEU A 182 6.40 3.11 21.69
N MET A 183 6.83 3.63 20.56
CA MET A 183 6.58 5.03 20.18
C MET A 183 5.09 5.31 20.01
N VAL A 184 4.34 4.43 19.33
CA VAL A 184 2.87 4.53 19.21
C VAL A 184 2.22 4.52 20.60
N ALA A 185 2.59 3.60 21.45
CA ALA A 185 2.05 3.52 22.82
C ALA A 185 2.32 4.81 23.58
N TYR A 186 3.55 5.36 23.50
CA TYR A 186 3.90 6.63 24.12
C TYR A 186 3.06 7.79 23.56
N VAL A 187 2.94 7.89 22.23
CA VAL A 187 2.17 8.96 21.56
C VAL A 187 0.69 8.87 21.94
N VAL A 188 0.10 7.68 21.88
CA VAL A 188 -1.32 7.48 22.20
C VAL A 188 -1.59 7.77 23.66
N VAL A 189 -0.80 7.19 24.57
CA VAL A 189 -1.03 7.33 26.01
C VAL A 189 -0.67 8.74 26.50
N ARG A 190 0.49 9.25 26.12
CA ARG A 190 1.02 10.49 26.68
C ARG A 190 0.41 11.74 26.09
N LEU A 191 0.25 11.77 24.77
CA LEU A 191 -0.12 12.99 24.05
C LEU A 191 -1.60 13.06 23.72
N ARG A 192 -2.21 11.95 23.35
CA ARG A 192 -3.63 11.93 22.95
C ARG A 192 -4.58 11.70 24.10
N TRP A 193 -4.25 10.79 25.04
CA TRP A 193 -5.11 10.52 26.19
C TRP A 193 -5.16 11.68 27.19
N SER A 194 -4.07 12.46 27.27
CA SER A 194 -4.01 13.64 28.14
C SER A 194 -4.62 14.89 27.53
N ALA A 195 -5.02 14.84 26.26
CA ALA A 195 -5.62 15.98 25.57
C ALA A 195 -7.01 16.31 26.11
N ARG A 196 -7.26 17.59 26.39
CA ARG A 196 -8.59 18.13 26.72
C ARG A 196 -8.93 19.21 25.71
N PRO A 197 -10.15 19.27 25.18
CA PRO A 197 -11.35 18.45 25.48
C PRO A 197 -11.25 17.00 24.97
N ALA A 198 -12.21 16.16 25.41
CA ALA A 198 -12.30 14.78 24.97
C ALA A 198 -12.30 14.69 23.42
N PRO A 199 -11.56 13.72 22.86
CA PRO A 199 -11.42 13.59 21.40
C PRO A 199 -12.76 13.33 20.73
N GLY A 200 -12.99 13.97 19.58
CA GLY A 200 -14.15 13.70 18.74
C GLY A 200 -14.01 12.34 18.03
N PHE A 201 -15.12 11.86 17.43
CA PHE A 201 -15.15 10.59 16.70
C PHE A 201 -14.02 10.46 15.64
N THR A 202 -13.76 11.52 14.88
CA THR A 202 -12.72 11.55 13.85
C THR A 202 -11.32 11.33 14.44
N GLU A 203 -11.05 11.94 15.60
CA GLU A 203 -9.76 11.78 16.27
C GLU A 203 -9.57 10.36 16.81
N VAL A 204 -10.63 9.78 17.41
CA VAL A 204 -10.62 8.39 17.89
C VAL A 204 -10.38 7.43 16.71
N MET A 205 -11.01 7.66 15.56
CA MET A 205 -10.81 6.84 14.36
C MET A 205 -9.38 6.96 13.82
N ASN A 206 -8.81 8.16 13.80
CA ASN A 206 -7.42 8.36 13.44
C ASN A 206 -6.46 7.67 14.41
N TRP A 207 -6.80 7.63 15.71
CA TRP A 207 -6.00 6.91 16.70
C TRP A 207 -6.02 5.40 16.50
N ALA A 208 -7.11 4.85 15.96
CA ALA A 208 -7.20 3.42 15.65
C ALA A 208 -6.22 2.98 14.55
N ASN A 209 -5.81 3.88 13.65
CA ASN A 209 -4.84 3.56 12.60
C ASN A 209 -3.49 3.12 13.18
N ASP A 210 -3.02 3.76 14.23
CA ASP A 210 -1.69 3.52 14.79
C ASP A 210 -1.54 2.11 15.40
N PRO A 211 -2.44 1.62 16.27
CA PRO A 211 -2.36 0.24 16.77
C PRO A 211 -2.63 -0.81 15.69
N LEU A 212 -3.48 -0.52 14.70
CA LEU A 212 -3.69 -1.41 13.57
C LEU A 212 -2.44 -1.53 12.70
N LEU A 213 -1.71 -0.43 12.51
CA LEU A 213 -0.45 -0.45 11.80
C LEU A 213 0.62 -1.24 12.57
N CYS A 214 0.66 -1.15 13.90
CA CYS A 214 1.52 -2.02 14.72
C CYS A 214 1.18 -3.50 14.48
N LEU A 215 -0.09 -3.86 14.48
CA LEU A 215 -0.54 -5.22 14.17
C LEU A 215 -0.09 -5.67 12.78
N LEU A 216 -0.28 -4.82 11.77
CA LEU A 216 0.18 -5.10 10.40
C LEU A 216 1.70 -5.29 10.33
N LEU A 217 2.48 -4.50 11.06
CA LEU A 217 3.93 -4.65 11.13
C LEU A 217 4.35 -6.01 11.68
N PHE A 218 3.69 -6.51 12.72
CA PHE A 218 3.94 -7.87 13.22
C PHE A 218 3.60 -8.92 12.15
N PHE A 219 2.48 -8.79 11.46
CA PHE A 219 2.16 -9.70 10.35
C PHE A 219 3.17 -9.61 9.20
N ALA A 220 3.59 -8.41 8.83
CA ALA A 220 4.62 -8.21 7.81
C ALA A 220 5.95 -8.86 8.20
N PHE A 221 6.35 -8.76 9.46
CA PHE A 221 7.54 -9.43 9.98
C PHE A 221 7.44 -10.97 9.85
N PHE A 222 6.36 -11.58 10.29
CA PHE A 222 6.17 -13.02 10.19
C PHE A 222 6.08 -13.47 8.72
N LEU A 223 5.30 -12.78 7.90
CA LEU A 223 5.16 -13.09 6.48
C LEU A 223 6.52 -13.02 5.78
N ARG A 224 7.29 -11.94 5.99
CA ARG A 224 8.64 -11.82 5.44
C ARG A 224 9.52 -13.00 5.82
N ARG A 225 9.46 -13.43 7.07
CA ARG A 225 10.24 -14.57 7.56
C ARG A 225 9.90 -15.86 6.82
N SER A 226 8.62 -16.13 6.62
CA SER A 226 8.15 -17.28 5.84
C SER A 226 8.61 -17.19 4.38
N LEU A 227 8.55 -15.99 3.76
CA LEU A 227 8.95 -15.76 2.38
C LEU A 227 10.45 -15.96 2.12
N VAL A 228 11.30 -15.51 3.03
CA VAL A 228 12.78 -15.65 2.88
C VAL A 228 13.19 -17.13 2.79
N GLN A 229 12.42 -18.03 3.35
CA GLN A 229 12.69 -19.47 3.31
C GLN A 229 12.23 -20.11 1.98
N MET A 230 11.25 -19.51 1.31
CA MET A 230 10.73 -20.01 0.03
C MET A 230 11.64 -19.69 -1.17
N GLY A 231 12.69 -18.87 -0.96
CA GLY A 231 13.60 -18.45 -2.03
C GLY A 231 13.02 -17.32 -2.90
N TRP A 232 13.79 -16.93 -3.92
CA TRP A 232 13.40 -15.87 -4.84
C TRP A 232 12.47 -16.41 -5.94
N GLY A 233 11.20 -16.11 -5.83
CA GLY A 233 10.19 -16.49 -6.81
C GLY A 233 9.06 -15.44 -6.89
N PHE A 234 8.11 -15.66 -7.79
CA PHE A 234 6.96 -14.76 -7.93
C PHE A 234 6.14 -14.62 -6.65
N VAL A 235 5.97 -15.71 -5.89
CA VAL A 235 5.25 -15.71 -4.60
C VAL A 235 5.97 -14.79 -3.61
N THR A 236 7.30 -14.89 -3.53
CA THR A 236 8.10 -14.03 -2.65
C THR A 236 8.01 -12.55 -3.06
N LYS A 237 8.05 -12.24 -4.37
CA LYS A 237 7.88 -10.88 -4.87
C LYS A 237 6.49 -10.33 -4.56
N CYS A 238 5.45 -11.14 -4.79
CA CYS A 238 4.05 -10.77 -4.56
C CYS A 238 3.81 -10.34 -3.10
N TRP A 239 4.07 -11.24 -2.16
CA TRP A 239 3.84 -10.95 -0.73
C TRP A 239 4.90 -10.01 -0.14
N GLY A 240 6.12 -10.05 -0.68
CA GLY A 240 7.19 -9.12 -0.32
C GLY A 240 6.85 -7.66 -0.62
N ALA A 241 6.09 -7.41 -1.69
CA ALA A 241 5.60 -6.06 -2.00
C ALA A 241 4.68 -5.52 -0.89
N TYR A 242 3.79 -6.34 -0.33
CA TYR A 242 2.96 -5.93 0.82
C TYR A 242 3.80 -5.67 2.09
N VAL A 243 4.85 -6.46 2.32
CA VAL A 243 5.79 -6.19 3.42
C VAL A 243 6.45 -4.81 3.25
N VAL A 244 6.92 -4.49 2.04
CA VAL A 244 7.51 -3.18 1.72
C VAL A 244 6.48 -2.06 1.92
N ALA A 245 5.25 -2.25 1.45
CA ALA A 245 4.18 -1.29 1.61
C ALA A 245 3.89 -0.98 3.09
N ILE A 246 3.76 -2.02 3.94
CA ILE A 246 3.47 -1.86 5.38
C ILE A 246 4.64 -1.17 6.11
N LEU A 247 5.88 -1.57 5.84
CA LEU A 247 7.07 -0.92 6.41
C LEU A 247 7.15 0.55 5.98
N GLY A 248 6.91 0.83 4.69
CA GLY A 248 6.87 2.19 4.17
C GLY A 248 5.77 3.03 4.81
N THR A 249 4.56 2.49 4.98
CA THR A 249 3.45 3.16 5.67
C THR A 249 3.85 3.57 7.08
N SER A 250 4.59 2.71 7.79
CA SER A 250 5.05 3.01 9.16
C SER A 250 6.07 4.16 9.17
N VAL A 251 7.00 4.18 8.21
CA VAL A 251 7.98 5.27 8.06
C VAL A 251 7.28 6.58 7.71
N ALA A 252 6.32 6.55 6.79
CA ALA A 252 5.56 7.74 6.40
C ALA A 252 4.72 8.28 7.57
N SER A 253 4.09 7.39 8.37
CA SER A 253 3.34 7.78 9.57
C SER A 253 4.23 8.41 10.64
N MET A 254 5.46 7.88 10.84
CA MET A 254 6.45 8.53 11.71
C MET A 254 6.76 9.96 11.26
N GLY A 255 6.92 10.16 9.94
CA GLY A 255 7.17 11.47 9.38
C GLY A 255 6.06 12.48 9.68
N LEU A 256 4.80 12.05 9.55
CA LEU A 256 3.64 12.87 9.91
C LEU A 256 3.64 13.24 11.40
N TRP A 257 4.02 12.31 12.28
CA TRP A 257 4.10 12.62 13.72
C TRP A 257 5.22 13.58 14.05
N LEU A 258 6.40 13.39 13.48
CA LEU A 258 7.53 14.31 13.68
C LEU A 258 7.17 15.73 13.24
N ALA A 259 6.43 15.87 12.13
CA ALA A 259 5.91 17.16 11.67
C ALA A 259 4.86 17.72 12.63
N ASN A 260 3.88 16.92 13.03
CA ASN A 260 2.78 17.36 13.92
C ASN A 260 3.25 17.78 15.31
N PHE A 261 4.35 17.20 15.79
CA PHE A 261 4.96 17.58 17.07
C PHE A 261 6.01 18.68 16.95
N GLY A 262 6.23 19.22 15.75
CA GLY A 262 7.19 20.28 15.52
C GLY A 262 8.67 19.85 15.70
N ILE A 263 8.94 18.54 15.75
CA ILE A 263 10.31 18.01 15.86
C ILE A 263 11.04 18.19 14.54
N LEU A 264 10.35 17.99 13.43
CA LEU A 264 10.85 18.22 12.08
C LEU A 264 9.91 19.25 11.40
N PRO A 265 10.35 20.51 11.27
CA PRO A 265 9.50 21.54 10.70
C PRO A 265 9.24 21.33 9.21
N TYR A 266 8.26 22.05 8.67
CA TYR A 266 8.01 22.12 7.25
C TYR A 266 8.92 23.20 6.63
N PRO A 267 9.61 23.01 5.48
CA PRO A 267 9.39 21.95 4.49
C PRO A 267 10.19 20.65 4.67
N GLU A 268 11.08 20.55 5.64
CA GLU A 268 11.96 19.39 5.81
C GLU A 268 11.18 18.10 6.08
N SER A 269 10.08 18.19 6.84
CA SER A 269 9.19 17.06 7.09
C SER A 269 8.54 16.50 5.82
N ALA A 270 8.40 17.31 4.78
CA ALA A 270 7.83 16.89 3.50
C ALA A 270 8.71 15.87 2.76
N THR A 271 10.00 15.75 3.10
CA THR A 271 10.88 14.71 2.52
C THR A 271 10.37 13.31 2.84
N LEU A 272 9.71 13.11 3.97
CA LEU A 272 9.16 11.82 4.38
C LEU A 272 7.87 11.46 3.61
N TRP A 273 7.22 12.43 2.98
CA TRP A 273 6.03 12.18 2.16
C TRP A 273 6.34 11.46 0.85
N TYR A 274 7.60 11.51 0.36
CA TYR A 274 8.03 10.73 -0.81
C TYR A 274 7.97 9.22 -0.59
N VAL A 275 7.79 8.76 0.64
CA VAL A 275 7.57 7.36 0.94
C VAL A 275 6.19 6.89 0.46
N TRP A 276 5.17 7.77 0.43
CA TRP A 276 3.81 7.41 0.02
C TRP A 276 3.73 6.87 -1.42
N PRO A 277 4.29 7.50 -2.45
CA PRO A 277 4.32 6.92 -3.79
C PRO A 277 4.95 5.53 -3.84
N ILE A 278 6.00 5.28 -3.06
CA ILE A 278 6.64 3.97 -2.96
C ILE A 278 5.70 2.94 -2.31
N VAL A 279 5.00 3.33 -1.25
CA VAL A 279 4.03 2.50 -0.55
C VAL A 279 2.90 2.05 -1.49
N TYR A 280 2.28 3.00 -2.18
CA TYR A 280 1.16 2.72 -3.06
C TYR A 280 1.58 1.93 -4.30
N ALA A 281 2.76 2.21 -4.85
CA ALA A 281 3.34 1.38 -5.90
C ALA A 281 3.60 -0.05 -5.41
N ALA A 282 4.08 -0.23 -4.19
CA ALA A 282 4.30 -1.56 -3.61
C ALA A 282 2.97 -2.32 -3.42
N TYR A 283 1.89 -1.66 -2.98
CA TYR A 283 0.55 -2.26 -2.96
C TYR A 283 0.10 -2.70 -4.35
N ALA A 284 0.30 -1.89 -5.39
CA ALA A 284 -0.04 -2.25 -6.76
C ALA A 284 0.83 -3.40 -7.31
N LEU A 285 2.12 -3.46 -6.93
CA LEU A 285 3.04 -4.52 -7.36
C LEU A 285 2.68 -5.91 -6.81
N GLY A 286 2.09 -6.00 -5.61
CA GLY A 286 1.69 -7.28 -5.03
C GLY A 286 0.84 -8.12 -5.98
N PRO A 287 -0.37 -7.69 -6.34
CA PRO A 287 -1.23 -8.43 -7.25
C PRO A 287 -0.69 -8.48 -8.69
N THR A 288 0.13 -7.48 -9.10
CA THR A 288 0.80 -7.51 -10.41
C THR A 288 1.68 -8.74 -10.56
N TYR A 289 2.55 -9.00 -9.57
CA TYR A 289 3.41 -10.18 -9.57
C TYR A 289 2.62 -11.50 -9.55
N GLN A 290 1.47 -11.53 -8.87
CA GLN A 290 0.59 -12.71 -8.89
C GLN A 290 0.03 -12.97 -10.30
N VAL A 291 -0.44 -11.94 -10.97
CA VAL A 291 -1.01 -12.05 -12.33
C VAL A 291 0.08 -12.41 -13.35
N GLU A 292 1.27 -11.80 -13.24
CA GLU A 292 2.41 -12.12 -14.09
C GLU A 292 2.87 -13.58 -13.90
N ALA A 293 2.90 -14.05 -12.66
CA ALA A 293 3.24 -15.45 -12.35
C ALA A 293 2.30 -16.43 -13.04
N ALA A 294 0.99 -16.17 -12.98
CA ALA A 294 0.00 -17.03 -13.63
C ALA A 294 0.17 -17.05 -15.15
N ARG A 295 0.44 -15.89 -15.78
CA ARG A 295 0.71 -15.80 -17.23
C ARG A 295 1.93 -16.62 -17.63
N VAL A 296 3.02 -16.52 -16.86
CA VAL A 296 4.24 -17.29 -17.12
C VAL A 296 3.99 -18.79 -16.94
N ALA A 297 3.19 -19.20 -15.95
CA ALA A 297 2.84 -20.60 -15.74
C ALA A 297 2.03 -21.15 -16.92
N VAL A 298 1.02 -20.42 -17.41
CA VAL A 298 0.21 -20.82 -18.57
C VAL A 298 1.10 -20.95 -19.81
N ALA A 299 1.92 -19.95 -20.13
CA ALA A 299 2.80 -20.00 -21.29
C ALA A 299 3.76 -21.19 -21.27
N ARG A 300 4.28 -21.58 -20.09
CA ARG A 300 5.12 -22.77 -19.94
C ARG A 300 4.36 -24.08 -20.18
N LEU A 301 3.10 -24.16 -19.79
CA LEU A 301 2.26 -25.33 -20.03
C LEU A 301 1.94 -25.49 -21.52
N ASP A 302 1.66 -24.37 -22.20
CA ASP A 302 1.45 -24.36 -23.65
C ASP A 302 2.71 -24.79 -24.40
N ASP A 303 3.90 -24.32 -24.00
CA ASP A 303 5.19 -24.73 -24.58
C ASP A 303 5.47 -26.23 -24.38
N LEU A 304 4.97 -26.82 -23.31
CA LEU A 304 5.13 -28.26 -23.02
C LEU A 304 4.08 -29.12 -23.71
N GLY A 305 3.16 -28.54 -24.48
CA GLY A 305 2.06 -29.25 -25.13
C GLY A 305 1.07 -29.87 -24.13
N LEU A 306 1.11 -29.44 -22.89
CA LEU A 306 0.15 -29.83 -21.87
C LEU A 306 -1.07 -28.91 -22.01
N GLU A 307 -2.01 -29.30 -22.88
CA GLU A 307 -3.33 -28.68 -22.86
C GLU A 307 -3.91 -28.86 -21.45
N LEU A 308 -4.03 -27.76 -20.71
CA LEU A 308 -4.92 -27.71 -19.57
C LEU A 308 -6.31 -27.93 -20.15
N LYS A 309 -6.81 -29.16 -20.13
CA LYS A 309 -8.25 -29.44 -20.18
C LYS A 309 -8.83 -28.78 -18.95
N LEU A 310 -9.07 -27.49 -19.05
CA LEU A 310 -9.99 -26.76 -18.16
C LEU A 310 -11.30 -27.50 -18.33
N ASP A 311 -11.60 -28.31 -17.34
CA ASP A 311 -12.81 -29.12 -17.30
C ASP A 311 -14.00 -28.19 -17.57
N ALA A 312 -14.58 -28.34 -18.77
CA ALA A 312 -15.70 -27.52 -19.23
C ALA A 312 -16.97 -27.77 -18.40
N THR A 313 -16.85 -28.54 -17.32
CA THR A 313 -17.95 -28.90 -16.42
C THR A 313 -18.25 -27.85 -15.35
N VAL A 314 -17.49 -26.76 -15.25
CA VAL A 314 -17.84 -25.63 -14.38
C VAL A 314 -18.54 -24.53 -15.22
N ARG A 315 -19.65 -24.89 -15.87
CA ARG A 315 -20.63 -23.85 -16.25
C ARG A 315 -21.44 -23.54 -14.99
N PRO A 316 -21.54 -22.28 -14.59
CA PRO A 316 -22.48 -21.92 -13.54
C PRO A 316 -23.92 -22.12 -14.07
N HIS A 317 -24.70 -22.92 -13.37
CA HIS A 317 -26.15 -22.85 -13.39
C HIS A 317 -26.59 -21.64 -12.56
#